data_b2e5f1b72e4cd435cff8e9a660d2aba2
#
_entry.id   b2e5f1b72e4cd435cff8e9a660d2aba2
#
_cell.length_a   1.000
_cell.length_b   1.000
_cell.length_c   1.000
_cell.angle_alpha   90.00
_cell.angle_beta   90.00
_cell.angle_gamma   90.00
#
_symmetry.space_group_name_H-M   'P 1'
#
loop_
_entity.id
_entity.type
_entity.pdbx_description
1 polymer ?
#
loop_
_entity_poly.entity_id
_entity_poly.type
_entity_poly.pdbx_seq_one_letter_code
_entity_poly.pdbx_strand_id
1 'polypeptide(L)'
;MNDLPLFHPVTPIEDHYREDAQIVLASGDVNEFILQIPDNSVALVITSPPYNLGKAYEDRVSIKHYLQEQAQLIAQLHRILREDGSLCWQVGNFVENGEVYPLDILYYPFFKELGMKLRNRIVWRFGHGLHASKRFSGRYETILWFTKSDRYTFNLDDVRVPAKYPGKRHFKGPNKGKPSGNPLGKNPSDMWEVVVQDWEDQIWDIPNVKSNHPEKTLHPCQFPIELVERCVLALTNEDDRVFDPYMGVGSSLIAAVMHNRRAIGCEKEAEYAVIAHQRLGDYFNGTLRHRPLGRPVHQPSGTEKVSQIPEEWSSAALPISTFQC
;
A
#
# COMPACT_ATOMS: atom_id res chain seq x y z
N MET A 1 24.98 9.26 31.45
CA MET A 1 25.63 8.34 30.52
C MET A 1 24.65 7.20 30.33
N ASN A 2 23.95 7.19 29.22
CA ASN A 2 23.03 6.09 28.90
C ASN A 2 23.87 5.00 28.23
N ASP A 3 24.01 3.87 28.94
CA ASP A 3 24.62 2.67 28.41
C ASP A 3 23.74 2.19 27.22
N LEU A 4 24.15 2.51 25.99
CA LEU A 4 23.65 1.84 24.83
C LEU A 4 24.15 0.39 24.88
N PRO A 5 23.28 -0.61 24.80
CA PRO A 5 23.73 -1.99 24.75
C PRO A 5 24.63 -2.20 23.54
N LEU A 6 25.83 -2.68 23.76
CA LEU A 6 26.86 -2.93 22.73
C LEU A 6 26.48 -4.01 21.71
N PHE A 7 25.36 -4.69 21.92
CA PHE A 7 24.81 -5.69 20.99
C PHE A 7 23.31 -5.47 20.90
N HIS A 8 22.86 -5.00 19.76
CA HIS A 8 21.45 -5.17 19.39
C HIS A 8 21.25 -6.67 19.08
N PRO A 9 20.34 -7.36 19.78
CA PRO A 9 20.01 -8.73 19.40
C PRO A 9 19.54 -8.70 17.94
N VAL A 10 20.23 -9.45 17.08
CA VAL A 10 19.81 -9.60 15.69
C VAL A 10 18.46 -10.31 15.72
N THR A 11 17.40 -9.65 15.32
CA THR A 11 16.09 -10.29 15.21
C THR A 11 16.18 -11.36 14.13
N PRO A 12 15.99 -12.64 14.47
CA PRO A 12 16.09 -13.72 13.48
C PRO A 12 14.98 -13.58 12.44
N ILE A 13 15.32 -13.83 11.18
CA ILE A 13 14.39 -13.94 10.06
C ILE A 13 14.26 -15.44 9.79
N GLU A 14 13.08 -15.99 10.09
CA GLU A 14 12.79 -17.42 9.91
C GLU A 14 12.31 -17.68 8.47
N ASP A 15 12.62 -18.85 7.91
CA ASP A 15 12.21 -19.26 6.57
C ASP A 15 10.93 -20.11 6.55
N HIS A 16 10.41 -20.47 7.72
CA HIS A 16 9.15 -21.20 7.91
C HIS A 16 8.33 -20.58 9.05
N TYR A 17 7.05 -20.88 9.10
CA TYR A 17 6.17 -20.35 10.12
C TYR A 17 6.54 -20.88 11.52
N ARG A 18 6.70 -19.95 12.45
CA ARG A 18 6.81 -20.23 13.89
C ARG A 18 5.95 -19.23 14.65
N GLU A 19 5.25 -19.70 15.65
CA GLU A 19 4.33 -18.86 16.44
C GLU A 19 5.03 -17.75 17.21
N ASP A 20 6.25 -17.98 17.65
CA ASP A 20 7.07 -17.04 18.43
C ASP A 20 7.94 -16.13 17.54
N ALA A 21 8.01 -16.37 16.23
CA ALA A 21 8.82 -15.59 15.31
C ALA A 21 8.32 -14.14 15.20
N GLN A 22 9.26 -13.20 15.20
CA GLN A 22 8.99 -11.80 14.90
C GLN A 22 8.91 -11.56 13.38
N ILE A 23 9.72 -12.28 12.62
CA ILE A 23 9.78 -12.16 11.16
C ILE A 23 9.85 -13.55 10.54
N VAL A 24 8.92 -13.80 9.61
CA VAL A 24 8.95 -14.99 8.75
C VAL A 24 9.00 -14.53 7.30
N LEU A 25 10.01 -14.96 6.57
CA LEU A 25 10.21 -14.71 5.16
C LEU A 25 10.36 -16.06 4.44
N ALA A 26 9.24 -16.59 3.94
CA ALA A 26 9.21 -17.84 3.23
C ALA A 26 9.45 -17.64 1.73
N SER A 27 10.30 -18.50 1.14
CA SER A 27 10.49 -18.57 -0.31
C SER A 27 9.79 -19.79 -0.86
N GLY A 28 8.78 -19.60 -1.72
CA GLY A 28 8.02 -20.72 -2.32
C GLY A 28 6.58 -20.36 -2.67
N ASP A 29 5.77 -21.39 -2.91
CA ASP A 29 4.35 -21.22 -3.24
C ASP A 29 3.54 -20.86 -1.99
N VAL A 30 2.81 -19.76 -2.09
CA VAL A 30 1.96 -19.28 -1.00
C VAL A 30 0.84 -20.27 -0.65
N ASN A 31 0.34 -21.05 -1.61
CA ASN A 31 -0.72 -22.03 -1.35
C ASN A 31 -0.23 -23.18 -0.44
N GLU A 32 1.06 -23.49 -0.48
CA GLU A 32 1.68 -24.46 0.43
C GLU A 32 2.03 -23.81 1.77
N PHE A 33 2.63 -22.62 1.73
CA PHE A 33 3.06 -21.91 2.93
C PHE A 33 1.89 -21.54 3.85
N ILE A 34 0.77 -21.04 3.29
CA ILE A 34 -0.37 -20.57 4.08
C ILE A 34 -1.02 -21.66 4.94
N LEU A 35 -0.84 -22.93 4.59
CA LEU A 35 -1.34 -24.08 5.37
C LEU A 35 -0.62 -24.19 6.73
N GLN A 36 0.56 -23.62 6.89
CA GLN A 36 1.32 -23.62 8.14
C GLN A 36 0.78 -22.56 9.12
N ILE A 37 0.06 -21.55 8.61
CA ILE A 37 -0.46 -20.43 9.43
C ILE A 37 -1.77 -20.85 10.10
N PRO A 38 -1.89 -20.74 11.45
CA PRO A 38 -3.11 -21.13 12.16
C PRO A 38 -4.31 -20.27 11.79
N ASP A 39 -5.50 -20.85 11.96
CA ASP A 39 -6.78 -20.14 11.84
C ASP A 39 -6.83 -18.97 12.82
N ASN A 40 -7.47 -17.87 12.42
CA ASN A 40 -7.70 -16.69 13.28
C ASN A 40 -6.44 -16.13 13.98
N SER A 41 -5.29 -16.17 13.32
CA SER A 41 -3.99 -15.78 13.89
C SER A 41 -3.41 -14.47 13.36
N VAL A 42 -3.89 -13.98 12.22
CA VAL A 42 -3.37 -12.79 11.52
C VAL A 42 -4.31 -11.61 11.74
N ALA A 43 -3.77 -10.46 12.14
CA ALA A 43 -4.54 -9.23 12.34
C ALA A 43 -4.74 -8.43 11.04
N LEU A 44 -3.73 -8.40 10.18
CA LEU A 44 -3.77 -7.71 8.91
C LEU A 44 -3.19 -8.58 7.80
N VAL A 45 -3.97 -8.81 6.76
CA VAL A 45 -3.46 -9.22 5.45
C VAL A 45 -3.37 -7.97 4.59
N ILE A 46 -2.20 -7.70 4.01
CA ILE A 46 -2.01 -6.59 3.08
C ILE A 46 -1.13 -7.05 1.92
N THR A 47 -1.60 -6.87 0.70
CA THR A 47 -0.91 -7.40 -0.47
C THR A 47 -1.28 -6.71 -1.76
N SER A 48 -0.41 -6.83 -2.75
CA SER A 48 -0.62 -6.53 -4.15
C SER A 48 -0.38 -7.82 -4.96
N PRO A 49 -1.43 -8.56 -5.33
CA PRO A 49 -1.27 -9.80 -6.08
C PRO A 49 -0.68 -9.53 -7.48
N PRO A 50 -0.11 -10.51 -8.15
CA PRO A 50 0.23 -10.39 -9.57
C PRO A 50 -1.03 -10.04 -10.39
N TYR A 51 -0.91 -9.18 -11.42
CA TYR A 51 -2.07 -8.64 -12.17
C TYR A 51 -2.34 -9.38 -13.49
N ASN A 52 -1.76 -10.55 -13.69
CA ASN A 52 -1.84 -11.33 -14.93
C ASN A 52 -1.34 -10.54 -16.17
N LEU A 53 -0.31 -9.72 -15.99
CA LEU A 53 0.24 -8.85 -17.04
C LEU A 53 1.29 -9.54 -17.91
N GLY A 54 1.66 -10.81 -17.60
CA GLY A 54 2.76 -11.52 -18.25
C GLY A 54 4.12 -10.90 -17.95
N LYS A 55 4.33 -10.47 -16.70
CA LYS A 55 5.63 -10.03 -16.20
C LYS A 55 6.56 -11.22 -16.02
N ALA A 56 7.84 -10.97 -15.80
CA ALA A 56 8.86 -12.03 -15.68
C ALA A 56 8.58 -13.04 -14.56
N TYR A 57 7.76 -12.69 -13.58
CA TYR A 57 7.38 -13.50 -12.42
C TYR A 57 5.99 -14.16 -12.54
N GLU A 58 5.29 -14.00 -13.68
CA GLU A 58 3.95 -14.58 -13.87
C GLU A 58 3.72 -15.07 -15.31
N ASP A 59 3.11 -16.25 -15.44
CA ASP A 59 2.58 -16.70 -16.72
C ASP A 59 1.21 -16.09 -16.97
N ARG A 60 1.02 -15.51 -18.15
CA ARG A 60 -0.27 -14.93 -18.52
C ARG A 60 -1.27 -16.06 -18.82
N VAL A 61 -2.31 -16.11 -18.02
CA VAL A 61 -3.43 -17.06 -18.20
C VAL A 61 -4.73 -16.32 -18.53
N SER A 62 -5.80 -17.06 -18.87
CA SER A 62 -7.10 -16.43 -19.06
C SER A 62 -7.56 -15.75 -17.77
N ILE A 63 -8.23 -14.59 -17.89
CA ILE A 63 -8.72 -13.83 -16.72
C ILE A 63 -9.62 -14.70 -15.82
N LYS A 64 -10.40 -15.61 -16.40
CA LYS A 64 -11.24 -16.54 -15.64
C LYS A 64 -10.41 -17.49 -14.79
N HIS A 65 -9.35 -18.08 -15.35
CA HIS A 65 -8.47 -18.99 -14.62
C HIS A 65 -7.72 -18.27 -13.51
N TYR A 66 -7.15 -17.12 -13.84
CA TYR A 66 -6.49 -16.25 -12.87
C TYR A 66 -7.38 -15.92 -11.67
N LEU A 67 -8.62 -15.49 -11.91
CA LEU A 67 -9.56 -15.17 -10.84
C LEU A 67 -9.95 -16.39 -10.00
N GLN A 68 -10.03 -17.57 -10.60
CA GLN A 68 -10.30 -18.83 -9.86
C GLN A 68 -9.16 -19.20 -8.91
N GLU A 69 -7.91 -19.08 -9.35
CA GLU A 69 -6.74 -19.31 -8.49
C GLU A 69 -6.72 -18.32 -7.31
N GLN A 70 -6.95 -17.05 -7.60
CA GLN A 70 -6.99 -16.02 -6.55
C GLN A 70 -8.14 -16.24 -5.54
N ALA A 71 -9.30 -16.72 -6.00
CA ALA A 71 -10.43 -17.01 -5.12
C ALA A 71 -10.08 -18.11 -4.09
N GLN A 72 -9.30 -19.13 -4.49
CA GLN A 72 -8.84 -20.17 -3.57
C GLN A 72 -7.92 -19.60 -2.48
N LEU A 73 -6.96 -18.75 -2.87
CA LEU A 73 -6.10 -18.08 -1.90
C LEU A 73 -6.90 -17.16 -0.97
N ILE A 74 -7.84 -16.36 -1.51
CA ILE A 74 -8.69 -15.46 -0.72
C ILE A 74 -9.47 -16.24 0.37
N ALA A 75 -9.94 -17.45 0.07
CA ALA A 75 -10.60 -18.29 1.06
C ALA A 75 -9.63 -18.70 2.19
N GLN A 76 -8.39 -19.01 1.89
CA GLN A 76 -7.36 -19.31 2.90
C GLN A 76 -6.97 -18.04 3.70
N LEU A 77 -6.86 -16.88 3.05
CA LEU A 77 -6.63 -15.62 3.74
C LEU A 77 -7.75 -15.31 4.74
N HIS A 78 -9.01 -15.57 4.36
CA HIS A 78 -10.15 -15.45 5.26
C HIS A 78 -10.03 -16.42 6.46
N ARG A 79 -9.58 -17.67 6.26
CA ARG A 79 -9.38 -18.66 7.33
C ARG A 79 -8.39 -18.15 8.39
N ILE A 80 -7.22 -17.67 7.97
CA ILE A 80 -6.15 -17.23 8.88
C ILE A 80 -6.42 -15.86 9.52
N LEU A 81 -7.27 -15.02 8.90
CA LEU A 81 -7.61 -13.70 9.41
C LEU A 81 -8.40 -13.78 10.71
N ARG A 82 -8.05 -12.98 11.71
CA ARG A 82 -8.78 -12.87 12.99
C ARG A 82 -10.17 -12.28 12.77
N GLU A 83 -11.09 -12.54 13.72
CA GLU A 83 -12.43 -11.96 13.72
C GLU A 83 -12.45 -10.42 13.75
N ASP A 84 -11.45 -9.82 14.39
CA ASP A 84 -11.23 -8.37 14.45
C ASP A 84 -10.21 -7.89 13.41
N GLY A 85 -9.76 -8.77 12.52
CA GLY A 85 -8.74 -8.51 11.52
C GLY A 85 -9.25 -7.78 10.29
N SER A 86 -8.29 -7.21 9.56
CA SER A 86 -8.48 -6.47 8.31
C SER A 86 -7.74 -7.12 7.15
N LEU A 87 -8.32 -7.05 5.95
CA LEU A 87 -7.68 -7.48 4.71
C LEU A 87 -7.66 -6.32 3.71
N CYS A 88 -6.48 -5.93 3.27
CA CYS A 88 -6.24 -4.89 2.28
C CYS A 88 -5.70 -5.52 0.99
N TRP A 89 -6.51 -5.49 -0.06
CA TRP A 89 -6.21 -6.06 -1.36
C TRP A 89 -5.97 -4.94 -2.37
N GLN A 90 -4.70 -4.70 -2.72
CA GLN A 90 -4.32 -3.63 -3.63
C GLN A 90 -4.23 -4.14 -5.05
N VAL A 91 -4.94 -3.49 -5.98
CA VAL A 91 -4.99 -3.87 -7.39
C VAL A 91 -5.11 -2.67 -8.30
N GLY A 92 -4.57 -2.82 -9.51
CA GLY A 92 -4.79 -1.91 -10.63
C GLY A 92 -5.83 -2.45 -11.62
N ASN A 93 -5.71 -1.99 -12.87
CA ASN A 93 -6.52 -2.46 -13.98
C ASN A 93 -5.70 -3.41 -14.85
N PHE A 94 -6.29 -4.53 -15.23
CA PHE A 94 -5.78 -5.37 -16.29
C PHE A 94 -6.29 -4.83 -17.66
N VAL A 95 -5.44 -4.83 -18.68
CA VAL A 95 -5.82 -4.36 -20.02
C VAL A 95 -5.50 -5.43 -21.05
N GLU A 96 -6.51 -5.85 -21.80
CA GLU A 96 -6.36 -6.83 -22.85
C GLU A 96 -7.11 -6.37 -24.11
N ASN A 97 -6.46 -6.41 -25.28
CA ASN A 97 -7.02 -6.01 -26.57
C ASN A 97 -7.70 -4.62 -26.57
N GLY A 98 -7.21 -3.69 -25.74
CA GLY A 98 -7.77 -2.35 -25.60
C GLY A 98 -8.93 -2.23 -24.60
N GLU A 99 -9.46 -3.34 -24.10
CA GLU A 99 -10.46 -3.39 -23.04
C GLU A 99 -9.83 -3.33 -21.67
N VAL A 100 -10.47 -2.59 -20.75
CA VAL A 100 -10.02 -2.44 -19.35
C VAL A 100 -10.85 -3.35 -18.45
N TYR A 101 -10.18 -4.23 -17.73
CA TYR A 101 -10.75 -5.09 -16.71
C TYR A 101 -10.43 -4.50 -15.33
N PRO A 102 -11.41 -3.91 -14.63
CA PRO A 102 -11.21 -3.33 -13.31
C PRO A 102 -11.12 -4.45 -12.27
N LEU A 103 -9.90 -4.83 -11.90
CA LEU A 103 -9.68 -6.00 -11.03
C LEU A 103 -10.34 -5.84 -9.66
N ASP A 104 -10.43 -4.65 -9.12
CA ASP A 104 -11.12 -4.37 -7.86
C ASP A 104 -12.61 -4.77 -7.91
N ILE A 105 -13.29 -4.53 -9.02
CA ILE A 105 -14.69 -4.94 -9.21
C ILE A 105 -14.77 -6.47 -9.35
N LEU A 106 -13.83 -7.07 -10.09
CA LEU A 106 -13.82 -8.51 -10.33
C LEU A 106 -13.53 -9.32 -9.06
N TYR A 107 -12.72 -8.79 -8.13
CA TYR A 107 -12.42 -9.43 -6.85
C TYR A 107 -13.50 -9.27 -5.80
N TYR A 108 -14.26 -8.18 -5.84
CA TYR A 108 -15.28 -7.87 -4.83
C TYR A 108 -16.24 -9.03 -4.50
N PRO A 109 -16.78 -9.80 -5.48
CA PRO A 109 -17.69 -10.91 -5.20
C PRO A 109 -17.06 -11.99 -4.32
N PHE A 110 -15.79 -12.35 -4.52
CA PHE A 110 -15.14 -13.42 -3.76
C PHE A 110 -15.10 -13.12 -2.25
N PHE A 111 -14.79 -11.88 -1.89
CA PHE A 111 -14.83 -11.44 -0.50
C PHE A 111 -16.25 -11.42 0.07
N LYS A 112 -17.22 -11.04 -0.76
CA LYS A 112 -18.63 -11.00 -0.34
C LYS A 112 -19.22 -12.40 -0.12
N GLU A 113 -18.86 -13.37 -0.92
CA GLU A 113 -19.26 -14.78 -0.76
C GLU A 113 -18.75 -15.36 0.57
N LEU A 114 -17.59 -14.90 1.05
CA LEU A 114 -17.06 -15.24 2.38
C LEU A 114 -17.69 -14.45 3.53
N GLY A 115 -18.68 -13.59 3.28
CA GLY A 115 -19.34 -12.78 4.28
C GLY A 115 -18.56 -11.54 4.71
N MET A 116 -17.42 -11.24 4.12
CA MET A 116 -16.61 -10.07 4.47
C MET A 116 -17.30 -8.75 4.13
N LYS A 117 -17.01 -7.71 4.91
CA LYS A 117 -17.59 -6.37 4.75
C LYS A 117 -16.56 -5.41 4.20
N LEU A 118 -16.83 -4.82 3.04
CA LEU A 118 -16.01 -3.75 2.48
C LEU A 118 -16.16 -2.49 3.35
N ARG A 119 -15.06 -1.95 3.86
CA ARG A 119 -15.03 -0.72 4.67
C ARG A 119 -14.72 0.49 3.80
N ASN A 120 -13.67 0.39 2.99
CA ASN A 120 -13.33 1.42 2.01
C ASN A 120 -12.84 0.79 0.70
N ARG A 121 -13.04 1.50 -0.38
CA ARG A 121 -12.36 1.36 -1.65
C ARG A 121 -11.42 2.56 -1.77
N ILE A 122 -10.21 2.40 -1.22
CA ILE A 122 -9.22 3.46 -1.17
C ILE A 122 -8.62 3.62 -2.58
N VAL A 123 -8.61 4.84 -3.08
CA VAL A 123 -7.98 5.18 -4.36
C VAL A 123 -6.60 5.75 -4.11
N TRP A 124 -5.58 5.00 -4.53
CA TRP A 124 -4.20 5.48 -4.53
C TRP A 124 -3.87 6.05 -5.90
N ARG A 125 -3.82 7.36 -5.99
CA ARG A 125 -3.47 8.09 -7.21
C ARG A 125 -1.98 8.41 -7.24
N PHE A 126 -1.38 8.31 -8.43
CA PHE A 126 0.03 8.62 -8.64
C PHE A 126 0.24 9.41 -9.94
N GLY A 127 1.27 10.29 -9.97
CA GLY A 127 1.51 11.24 -11.06
C GLY A 127 2.03 10.63 -12.36
N HIS A 128 2.48 9.37 -12.36
CA HIS A 128 3.17 8.75 -13.48
C HIS A 128 2.55 7.40 -13.90
N GLY A 129 2.76 7.02 -15.17
CA GLY A 129 2.28 5.75 -15.73
C GLY A 129 2.37 5.76 -17.25
N LEU A 130 2.01 4.65 -17.89
CA LEU A 130 1.97 4.54 -19.34
C LEU A 130 0.93 5.49 -19.92
N HIS A 131 1.28 6.17 -21.02
CA HIS A 131 0.35 6.99 -21.79
C HIS A 131 -0.45 6.11 -22.73
N ALA A 132 -1.77 6.21 -22.64
CA ALA A 132 -2.68 5.59 -23.60
C ALA A 132 -2.99 6.57 -24.73
N SER A 133 -3.03 6.08 -25.96
CA SER A 133 -3.32 6.90 -27.15
C SER A 133 -4.79 6.92 -27.57
N LYS A 134 -5.58 5.91 -27.15
CA LYS A 134 -6.98 5.72 -27.55
C LYS A 134 -7.97 5.71 -26.37
N ARG A 135 -7.52 6.03 -25.17
CA ARG A 135 -8.30 6.18 -23.93
C ARG A 135 -7.60 7.11 -22.97
N PHE A 136 -8.24 7.51 -21.88
CA PHE A 136 -7.56 8.25 -20.81
C PHE A 136 -6.48 7.39 -20.15
N SER A 137 -5.35 8.00 -19.80
CA SER A 137 -4.27 7.32 -19.12
C SER A 137 -4.66 7.02 -17.66
N GLY A 138 -4.57 5.76 -17.24
CA GLY A 138 -4.79 5.36 -15.85
C GLY A 138 -3.70 5.93 -14.94
N ARG A 139 -4.11 6.50 -13.82
CA ARG A 139 -3.22 7.17 -12.86
C ARG A 139 -3.57 6.81 -11.41
N TYR A 140 -4.24 5.70 -11.20
CA TYR A 140 -4.60 5.23 -9.87
C TYR A 140 -4.62 3.70 -9.82
N GLU A 141 -4.49 3.19 -8.62
CA GLU A 141 -4.80 1.83 -8.22
C GLU A 141 -5.73 1.88 -7.01
N THR A 142 -6.29 0.76 -6.62
CA THR A 142 -7.27 0.70 -5.54
C THR A 142 -6.82 -0.28 -4.47
N ILE A 143 -7.13 0.04 -3.21
CA ILE A 143 -7.02 -0.89 -2.11
C ILE A 143 -8.43 -1.18 -1.61
N LEU A 144 -8.85 -2.42 -1.73
CA LEU A 144 -10.10 -2.89 -1.15
C LEU A 144 -9.84 -3.29 0.31
N TRP A 145 -10.38 -2.51 1.26
CA TRP A 145 -10.27 -2.83 2.67
C TRP A 145 -11.51 -3.57 3.17
N PHE A 146 -11.33 -4.83 3.51
CA PHE A 146 -12.36 -5.70 4.05
C PHE A 146 -12.10 -6.05 5.52
N THR A 147 -13.19 -6.38 6.25
CA THR A 147 -13.14 -6.95 7.59
C THR A 147 -14.08 -8.14 7.71
N LYS A 148 -13.80 -9.10 8.60
CA LYS A 148 -14.70 -10.21 8.89
C LYS A 148 -15.94 -9.75 9.65
N SER A 149 -15.77 -8.90 10.66
CA SER A 149 -16.84 -8.47 11.57
C SER A 149 -16.90 -6.95 11.69
N ASP A 150 -17.86 -6.46 12.48
CA ASP A 150 -17.96 -5.03 12.83
C ASP A 150 -17.03 -4.65 14.00
N ARG A 151 -16.40 -5.63 14.63
CA ARG A 151 -15.40 -5.42 15.69
C ARG A 151 -14.01 -5.52 15.09
N TYR A 152 -13.55 -4.47 14.46
CA TYR A 152 -12.23 -4.39 13.83
C TYR A 152 -11.39 -3.26 14.43
N THR A 153 -10.08 -3.43 14.39
CA THR A 153 -9.12 -2.40 14.83
C THR A 153 -9.11 -1.23 13.84
N PHE A 154 -9.26 -0.01 14.36
CA PHE A 154 -9.03 1.22 13.59
C PHE A 154 -8.45 2.32 14.49
N ASN A 155 -7.14 2.47 14.47
CA ASN A 155 -6.37 3.42 15.27
C ASN A 155 -6.34 4.79 14.56
N LEU A 156 -7.45 5.52 14.65
CA LEU A 156 -7.61 6.79 13.92
C LEU A 156 -6.54 7.83 14.30
N ASP A 157 -6.15 7.89 15.57
CA ASP A 157 -5.24 8.94 16.03
C ASP A 157 -3.82 8.76 15.47
N ASP A 158 -3.40 7.52 15.16
CA ASP A 158 -2.09 7.20 14.59
C ASP A 158 -1.97 7.61 13.09
N VAL A 159 -3.10 7.86 12.45
CA VAL A 159 -3.16 8.16 11.01
C VAL A 159 -3.82 9.50 10.69
N ARG A 160 -4.11 10.34 11.69
CA ARG A 160 -4.68 11.66 11.46
C ARG A 160 -3.78 12.52 10.58
N VAL A 161 -4.45 13.35 9.77
CA VAL A 161 -3.79 14.37 8.94
C VAL A 161 -4.17 15.77 9.45
N PRO A 162 -3.35 16.80 9.21
CA PRO A 162 -3.67 18.17 9.61
C PRO A 162 -5.06 18.60 9.12
N ALA A 163 -5.79 19.32 9.96
CA ALA A 163 -7.08 19.87 9.58
C ALA A 163 -6.89 21.17 8.78
N LYS A 164 -7.53 21.31 7.62
CA LYS A 164 -7.47 22.54 6.80
C LYS A 164 -7.95 23.79 7.56
N TYR A 165 -8.94 23.63 8.46
CA TYR A 165 -9.53 24.70 9.24
C TYR A 165 -9.50 24.36 10.73
N PRO A 166 -8.33 24.37 11.39
CA PRO A 166 -8.20 23.96 12.79
C PRO A 166 -9.02 24.83 13.76
N GLY A 167 -9.20 26.11 13.43
CA GLY A 167 -9.99 27.06 14.22
C GLY A 167 -11.51 26.98 14.05
N LYS A 168 -12.03 26.03 13.26
CA LYS A 168 -13.47 25.87 13.03
C LYS A 168 -14.22 25.62 14.32
N ARG A 169 -15.37 26.30 14.52
CA ARG A 169 -16.24 26.20 15.70
C ARG A 169 -17.63 25.71 15.31
N HIS A 170 -18.30 25.04 16.25
CA HIS A 170 -19.70 24.65 16.08
C HIS A 170 -20.57 25.89 15.86
N PHE A 171 -21.33 25.88 14.75
CA PHE A 171 -22.19 27.02 14.38
C PHE A 171 -23.50 27.04 15.17
N LYS A 172 -24.06 25.88 15.56
CA LYS A 172 -25.33 25.71 16.23
C LYS A 172 -25.33 24.56 17.24
N GLY A 173 -26.40 24.43 18.00
CA GLY A 173 -26.60 23.36 18.98
C GLY A 173 -25.88 23.62 20.32
N PRO A 174 -25.88 22.60 21.24
CA PRO A 174 -25.36 22.75 22.61
C PRO A 174 -23.86 23.06 22.68
N ASN A 175 -23.13 22.78 21.60
CA ASN A 175 -21.69 23.07 21.51
C ASN A 175 -21.36 24.36 20.71
N LYS A 176 -22.34 25.22 20.41
CA LYS A 176 -22.13 26.47 19.67
C LYS A 176 -20.96 27.25 20.26
N GLY A 177 -20.04 27.69 19.41
CA GLY A 177 -18.85 28.46 19.79
C GLY A 177 -17.65 27.64 20.29
N LYS A 178 -17.83 26.36 20.63
CA LYS A 178 -16.71 25.44 20.99
C LYS A 178 -15.95 24.99 19.73
N PRO A 179 -14.64 24.70 19.84
CA PRO A 179 -13.90 24.07 18.73
C PRO A 179 -14.61 22.82 18.20
N SER A 180 -14.72 22.68 16.88
CA SER A 180 -15.40 21.55 16.24
C SER A 180 -14.45 20.48 15.70
N GLY A 181 -13.15 20.78 15.70
CA GLY A 181 -12.11 19.86 15.24
C GLY A 181 -11.42 19.10 16.39
N ASN A 182 -10.67 18.08 16.04
CA ASN A 182 -9.76 17.39 16.95
C ASN A 182 -8.37 18.09 16.86
N PRO A 183 -7.69 18.37 18.00
CA PRO A 183 -6.36 19.00 17.99
C PRO A 183 -5.30 18.15 17.27
N LEU A 184 -5.45 16.81 17.26
CA LEU A 184 -4.58 15.89 16.54
C LEU A 184 -4.83 15.89 15.02
N GLY A 185 -5.82 16.64 14.52
CA GLY A 185 -6.17 16.66 13.11
C GLY A 185 -7.45 15.91 12.77
N LYS A 186 -7.68 15.68 11.48
CA LYS A 186 -8.88 15.01 10.96
C LYS A 186 -8.58 13.57 10.51
N ASN A 187 -9.63 12.77 10.37
CA ASN A 187 -9.56 11.51 9.67
C ASN A 187 -9.11 11.72 8.21
N PRO A 188 -8.09 11.01 7.70
CA PRO A 188 -7.73 11.06 6.29
C PRO A 188 -8.89 10.61 5.41
N SER A 189 -8.88 11.04 4.15
CA SER A 189 -9.85 10.56 3.17
C SER A 189 -9.42 9.19 2.62
N ASP A 190 -10.30 8.54 1.87
CA ASP A 190 -10.01 7.32 1.11
C ASP A 190 -9.45 7.61 -0.31
N MET A 191 -9.14 8.87 -0.57
CA MET A 191 -8.36 9.30 -1.73
C MET A 191 -6.94 9.58 -1.29
N TRP A 192 -5.99 8.76 -1.72
CA TRP A 192 -4.56 8.89 -1.43
C TRP A 192 -3.86 9.34 -2.71
N GLU A 193 -3.36 10.56 -2.73
CA GLU A 193 -2.95 11.23 -3.95
C GLU A 193 -1.55 11.84 -3.86
N VAL A 194 -0.87 11.90 -5.02
CA VAL A 194 0.23 12.82 -5.26
C VAL A 194 -0.39 14.15 -5.68
N VAL A 195 -0.49 15.13 -4.79
CA VAL A 195 -1.15 16.40 -5.08
C VAL A 195 -0.22 17.38 -5.79
N VAL A 196 -0.81 18.03 -6.77
CA VAL A 196 -0.26 19.17 -7.50
C VAL A 196 -1.18 20.37 -7.23
N GLN A 197 -1.09 21.03 -6.09
CA GLN A 197 -1.43 22.44 -5.84
C GLN A 197 -2.07 22.77 -4.46
N ASP A 198 -1.85 24.01 -4.04
CA ASP A 198 -1.96 24.71 -2.76
C ASP A 198 -3.27 24.67 -1.95
N TRP A 199 -4.33 24.01 -2.35
CA TRP A 199 -5.60 24.05 -1.64
C TRP A 199 -6.12 22.69 -1.15
N GLU A 200 -5.36 21.64 -1.37
CA GLU A 200 -5.69 20.28 -0.92
C GLU A 200 -4.70 19.69 0.09
N ASP A 201 -4.23 20.46 1.06
CA ASP A 201 -3.31 20.05 2.15
C ASP A 201 -3.77 18.87 3.01
N GLN A 202 -4.64 18.02 2.48
CA GLN A 202 -5.34 17.00 3.26
C GLN A 202 -5.20 15.59 2.73
N ILE A 203 -4.43 15.43 1.65
CA ILE A 203 -4.24 14.18 0.96
C ILE A 203 -2.80 13.72 1.17
N TRP A 204 -2.66 12.45 1.41
CA TRP A 204 -1.36 11.86 1.60
C TRP A 204 -0.67 11.60 0.25
N ASP A 205 0.49 12.24 0.06
CA ASP A 205 1.32 12.05 -1.11
C ASP A 205 2.14 10.78 -1.01
N ILE A 206 1.72 9.71 -1.70
CA ILE A 206 2.53 8.49 -1.79
C ILE A 206 2.92 8.26 -3.26
N PRO A 207 4.16 8.62 -3.66
CA PRO A 207 4.63 8.35 -5.00
C PRO A 207 4.84 6.85 -5.22
N ASN A 208 4.58 6.37 -6.42
CA ASN A 208 4.96 5.00 -6.78
C ASN A 208 6.49 4.86 -6.91
N VAL A 209 6.98 3.64 -6.65
CA VAL A 209 8.42 3.34 -6.67
C VAL A 209 8.94 3.26 -8.10
N LYS A 210 9.56 4.35 -8.58
CA LYS A 210 10.20 4.46 -9.91
C LYS A 210 11.71 4.69 -9.80
N SER A 211 12.37 4.89 -10.95
CA SER A 211 13.83 4.94 -11.09
C SER A 211 14.55 5.85 -10.08
N ASN A 212 13.91 6.96 -9.68
CA ASN A 212 14.50 7.92 -8.72
C ASN A 212 13.95 7.76 -7.29
N HIS A 213 13.11 6.77 -7.02
CA HIS A 213 12.60 6.55 -5.69
C HIS A 213 13.68 5.91 -4.79
N PRO A 214 13.85 6.34 -3.52
CA PRO A 214 14.87 5.80 -2.63
C PRO A 214 14.75 4.30 -2.38
N GLU A 215 13.53 3.76 -2.46
CA GLU A 215 13.24 2.34 -2.25
C GLU A 215 13.37 1.47 -3.50
N LYS A 216 13.74 2.04 -4.66
CA LYS A 216 13.75 1.29 -5.92
C LYS A 216 14.71 0.11 -5.91
N THR A 217 14.17 -1.07 -6.23
CA THR A 217 14.89 -2.33 -6.43
C THR A 217 14.70 -2.84 -7.86
N LEU A 218 15.13 -4.07 -8.13
CA LEU A 218 14.92 -4.75 -9.42
C LEU A 218 13.45 -5.15 -9.64
N HIS A 219 12.63 -5.21 -8.59
CA HIS A 219 11.22 -5.59 -8.71
C HIS A 219 10.44 -4.57 -9.58
N PRO A 220 9.73 -5.02 -10.63
CA PRO A 220 9.11 -4.12 -11.60
C PRO A 220 7.87 -3.38 -11.08
N CYS A 221 7.15 -3.96 -10.12
CA CYS A 221 5.87 -3.47 -9.59
C CYS A 221 5.88 -3.33 -8.06
N GLN A 222 6.95 -2.78 -7.50
CA GLN A 222 7.07 -2.56 -6.07
C GLN A 222 6.15 -1.43 -5.61
N PHE A 223 5.33 -1.68 -4.57
CA PHE A 223 4.65 -0.60 -3.87
C PHE A 223 5.51 0.00 -2.74
N PRO A 224 5.33 1.29 -2.40
CA PRO A 224 6.15 1.95 -1.40
C PRO A 224 5.82 1.47 0.02
N ILE A 225 6.83 1.48 0.91
CA ILE A 225 6.66 1.18 2.34
C ILE A 225 5.60 2.08 2.95
N GLU A 226 5.61 3.37 2.64
CA GLU A 226 4.69 4.38 3.14
C GLU A 226 3.21 4.02 2.92
N LEU A 227 2.86 3.36 1.81
CA LEU A 227 1.49 2.92 1.51
C LEU A 227 1.01 1.87 2.52
N VAL A 228 1.86 0.91 2.80
CA VAL A 228 1.58 -0.19 3.74
C VAL A 228 1.62 0.30 5.18
N GLU A 229 2.59 1.14 5.51
CA GLU A 229 2.80 1.74 6.83
C GLU A 229 1.51 2.34 7.40
N ARG A 230 0.73 3.01 6.56
CA ARG A 230 -0.57 3.56 6.95
C ARG A 230 -1.59 2.50 7.32
N CYS A 231 -1.67 1.43 6.51
CA CYS A 231 -2.56 0.32 6.82
C CYS A 231 -2.12 -0.38 8.11
N VAL A 232 -0.82 -0.57 8.32
CA VAL A 232 -0.27 -1.16 9.55
C VAL A 232 -0.65 -0.32 10.76
N LEU A 233 -0.39 0.98 10.74
CA LEU A 233 -0.72 1.89 11.84
C LEU A 233 -2.23 1.93 12.14
N ALA A 234 -3.05 2.06 11.09
CA ALA A 234 -4.49 2.19 11.25
C ALA A 234 -5.16 0.89 11.71
N LEU A 235 -4.70 -0.27 11.25
CA LEU A 235 -5.47 -1.52 11.28
C LEU A 235 -4.88 -2.59 12.19
N THR A 236 -3.78 -2.30 12.90
CA THR A 236 -3.13 -3.25 13.82
C THR A 236 -2.65 -2.57 15.08
N ASN A 237 -2.42 -3.38 16.13
CA ASN A 237 -1.74 -2.97 17.36
C ASN A 237 -0.32 -3.53 17.38
N GLU A 238 0.52 -3.08 18.31
CA GLU A 238 1.85 -3.68 18.54
C GLU A 238 1.72 -5.19 18.80
N ASP A 239 2.72 -5.95 18.38
CA ASP A 239 2.78 -7.42 18.38
C ASP A 239 1.76 -8.14 17.50
N ASP A 240 0.84 -7.45 16.84
CA ASP A 240 -0.07 -8.05 15.87
C ASP A 240 0.69 -8.64 14.67
N ARG A 241 0.19 -9.75 14.11
CA ARG A 241 0.76 -10.37 12.90
C ARG A 241 0.20 -9.72 11.65
N VAL A 242 1.12 -9.29 10.78
CA VAL A 242 0.85 -8.77 9.43
C VAL A 242 1.35 -9.80 8.42
N PHE A 243 0.51 -10.18 7.48
CA PHE A 243 0.83 -11.17 6.45
C PHE A 243 0.71 -10.58 5.05
N ASP A 244 1.73 -10.82 4.23
CA ASP A 244 1.72 -10.53 2.79
C ASP A 244 2.00 -11.82 2.00
N PRO A 245 0.98 -12.37 1.31
CA PRO A 245 1.13 -13.59 0.51
C PRO A 245 1.96 -13.41 -0.77
N TYR A 246 2.19 -12.18 -1.20
CA TYR A 246 2.96 -11.81 -2.39
C TYR A 246 3.95 -10.70 -2.07
N MET A 247 4.81 -10.94 -1.05
CA MET A 247 5.61 -9.88 -0.42
C MET A 247 6.62 -9.20 -1.36
N GLY A 248 6.93 -9.80 -2.51
CA GLY A 248 7.92 -9.28 -3.43
C GLY A 248 9.26 -9.00 -2.72
N VAL A 249 9.68 -7.76 -2.73
CA VAL A 249 10.91 -7.31 -2.08
C VAL A 249 10.70 -6.80 -0.63
N GLY A 250 9.60 -7.21 0.03
CA GLY A 250 9.40 -7.08 1.47
C GLY A 250 8.99 -5.71 1.99
N SER A 251 8.39 -4.85 1.18
CA SER A 251 7.92 -3.53 1.66
C SER A 251 6.90 -3.64 2.79
N SER A 252 6.02 -4.63 2.75
CA SER A 252 5.02 -4.92 3.78
C SER A 252 5.65 -5.40 5.09
N LEU A 253 6.65 -6.28 5.00
CA LEU A 253 7.38 -6.77 6.16
C LEU A 253 8.13 -5.64 6.87
N ILE A 254 8.79 -4.79 6.09
CA ILE A 254 9.51 -3.63 6.61
C ILE A 254 8.54 -2.69 7.33
N ALA A 255 7.40 -2.35 6.71
CA ALA A 255 6.39 -1.49 7.33
C ALA A 255 5.86 -2.08 8.66
N ALA A 256 5.68 -3.40 8.74
CA ALA A 256 5.26 -4.07 9.96
C ALA A 256 6.31 -3.97 11.08
N VAL A 257 7.58 -4.31 10.79
CA VAL A 257 8.64 -4.29 11.80
C VAL A 257 9.01 -2.87 12.24
N MET A 258 8.88 -1.86 11.37
CA MET A 258 9.08 -0.44 11.72
C MET A 258 8.18 0.00 12.87
N HIS A 259 7.04 -0.64 13.05
CA HIS A 259 6.03 -0.30 14.04
C HIS A 259 5.79 -1.40 15.08
N ASN A 260 6.78 -2.26 15.34
CA ASN A 260 6.71 -3.32 16.33
C ASN A 260 5.59 -4.36 16.08
N ARG A 261 5.27 -4.62 14.81
CA ARG A 261 4.37 -5.71 14.40
C ARG A 261 5.19 -6.91 13.97
N ARG A 262 4.62 -8.11 14.11
CA ARG A 262 5.24 -9.35 13.61
C ARG A 262 4.95 -9.45 12.11
N ALA A 263 5.98 -9.68 11.32
CA ALA A 263 5.91 -9.71 9.87
C ALA A 263 5.96 -11.14 9.34
N ILE A 264 5.02 -11.50 8.47
CA ILE A 264 5.00 -12.78 7.77
C ILE A 264 4.88 -12.46 6.27
N GLY A 265 5.74 -13.06 5.44
CA GLY A 265 5.67 -12.90 4.00
C GLY A 265 6.03 -14.18 3.27
N CYS A 266 5.43 -14.33 2.08
CA CYS A 266 5.77 -15.41 1.17
C CYS A 266 6.07 -14.82 -0.21
N GLU A 267 7.14 -15.32 -0.87
CA GLU A 267 7.53 -14.91 -2.23
C GLU A 267 7.97 -16.12 -3.04
N LYS A 268 7.40 -16.28 -4.22
CA LYS A 268 7.68 -17.38 -5.12
C LYS A 268 9.05 -17.24 -5.79
N GLU A 269 9.40 -16.01 -6.18
CA GLU A 269 10.66 -15.72 -6.86
C GLU A 269 11.80 -15.57 -5.85
N ALA A 270 12.72 -16.55 -5.83
CA ALA A 270 13.83 -16.60 -4.88
C ALA A 270 14.70 -15.33 -4.92
N GLU A 271 14.88 -14.70 -6.08
CA GLU A 271 15.63 -13.46 -6.23
C GLU A 271 14.98 -12.31 -5.44
N TYR A 272 13.66 -12.20 -5.47
CA TYR A 272 12.93 -11.15 -4.71
C TYR A 272 12.95 -11.45 -3.21
N ALA A 273 12.85 -12.73 -2.82
CA ALA A 273 12.98 -13.14 -1.42
C ALA A 273 14.37 -12.77 -0.86
N VAL A 274 15.46 -12.96 -1.63
CA VAL A 274 16.81 -12.54 -1.25
C VAL A 274 16.89 -11.01 -1.08
N ILE A 275 16.30 -10.24 -1.99
CA ILE A 275 16.26 -8.77 -1.88
C ILE A 275 15.46 -8.34 -0.63
N ALA A 276 14.34 -9.00 -0.34
CA ALA A 276 13.53 -8.72 0.86
C ALA A 276 14.34 -8.97 2.14
N HIS A 277 15.05 -10.09 2.20
CA HIS A 277 15.94 -10.41 3.33
C HIS A 277 17.03 -9.35 3.51
N GLN A 278 17.68 -8.92 2.42
CA GLN A 278 18.71 -7.88 2.46
C GLN A 278 18.12 -6.55 2.96
N ARG A 279 16.97 -6.13 2.46
CA ARG A 279 16.30 -4.88 2.86
C ARG A 279 15.89 -4.89 4.35
N LEU A 280 15.45 -6.03 4.88
CA LEU A 280 15.23 -6.17 6.33
C LEU A 280 16.52 -6.04 7.10
N GLY A 281 17.62 -6.65 6.64
CA GLY A 281 18.96 -6.46 7.21
C GLY A 281 19.40 -5.00 7.19
N ASP A 282 19.19 -4.30 6.08
CA ASP A 282 19.50 -2.87 5.96
C ASP A 282 18.67 -2.02 6.92
N TYR A 283 17.41 -2.39 7.17
CA TYR A 283 16.57 -1.72 8.17
C TYR A 283 17.16 -1.86 9.57
N PHE A 284 17.51 -3.06 10.00
CA PHE A 284 18.09 -3.30 11.33
C PHE A 284 19.47 -2.66 11.50
N ASN A 285 20.22 -2.51 10.41
CA ASN A 285 21.51 -1.82 10.41
C ASN A 285 21.39 -0.29 10.28
N GLY A 286 20.17 0.26 10.15
CA GLY A 286 19.94 1.69 9.98
C GLY A 286 20.42 2.24 8.62
N THR A 287 20.61 1.39 7.62
CA THR A 287 21.10 1.75 6.26
C THR A 287 20.01 1.71 5.19
N LEU A 288 18.79 1.25 5.54
CA LEU A 288 17.68 1.19 4.61
C LEU A 288 17.31 2.57 4.08
N ARG A 289 17.36 2.71 2.79
CA ARG A 289 16.86 3.92 2.11
C ARG A 289 15.36 3.78 1.87
N HIS A 290 14.57 4.59 2.55
CA HIS A 290 13.11 4.64 2.38
C HIS A 290 12.62 6.09 2.39
N ARG A 291 11.39 6.29 1.94
CA ARG A 291 10.73 7.59 2.01
C ARG A 291 9.90 7.65 3.31
N PRO A 292 10.19 8.61 4.21
CA PRO A 292 9.42 8.74 5.45
C PRO A 292 7.95 9.06 5.19
N LEU A 293 7.09 8.54 6.06
CA LEU A 293 5.64 8.79 6.05
C LEU A 293 5.34 10.29 6.09
N GLY A 294 4.45 10.74 5.21
CA GLY A 294 3.99 12.14 5.16
C GLY A 294 4.98 13.15 4.59
N ARG A 295 6.09 12.69 3.99
CA ARG A 295 7.02 13.60 3.31
C ARG A 295 6.39 14.15 2.03
N PRO A 296 6.34 15.50 1.82
CA PRO A 296 5.82 16.09 0.60
C PRO A 296 6.57 15.62 -0.66
N VAL A 297 5.86 15.41 -1.76
CA VAL A 297 6.46 15.13 -3.06
C VAL A 297 7.05 16.41 -3.63
N HIS A 298 8.26 16.31 -4.24
CA HIS A 298 8.86 17.45 -4.92
C HIS A 298 7.96 17.98 -6.03
N GLN A 299 7.70 19.27 -6.00
CA GLN A 299 6.95 19.98 -7.03
C GLN A 299 7.92 20.77 -7.91
N PRO A 300 7.85 20.64 -9.25
CA PRO A 300 8.68 21.44 -10.14
C PRO A 300 8.40 22.92 -9.97
N SER A 301 9.45 23.72 -9.78
CA SER A 301 9.37 25.17 -9.64
C SER A 301 9.10 25.92 -10.96
N GLY A 302 9.05 25.17 -12.08
CA GLY A 302 8.97 25.74 -13.43
C GLY A 302 10.31 26.23 -13.99
N THR A 303 11.36 26.28 -13.17
CA THR A 303 12.71 26.70 -13.58
C THR A 303 13.60 25.54 -14.02
N GLU A 304 13.24 24.30 -13.65
CA GLU A 304 13.96 23.10 -14.06
C GLU A 304 13.78 22.85 -15.58
N LYS A 305 14.85 22.40 -16.25
CA LYS A 305 14.80 22.09 -17.69
C LYS A 305 13.66 21.14 -18.08
N VAL A 306 13.31 20.19 -17.21
CA VAL A 306 12.23 19.22 -17.45
C VAL A 306 10.83 19.81 -17.35
N SER A 307 10.67 20.99 -16.76
CA SER A 307 9.41 21.72 -16.66
C SER A 307 9.26 22.83 -17.71
N GLN A 308 10.29 23.08 -18.51
CA GLN A 308 10.27 24.08 -19.58
C GLN A 308 9.78 23.46 -20.89
N ILE A 309 9.04 24.22 -21.68
CA ILE A 309 8.63 23.81 -23.03
C ILE A 309 9.90 23.72 -23.90
N PRO A 310 10.17 22.55 -24.52
CA PRO A 310 11.31 22.43 -25.42
C PRO A 310 11.24 23.43 -26.58
N GLU A 311 12.38 23.97 -26.98
CA GLU A 311 12.45 24.94 -28.10
C GLU A 311 11.88 24.38 -29.39
N GLU A 312 12.05 23.07 -29.63
CA GLU A 312 11.53 22.35 -30.77
C GLU A 312 9.98 22.37 -30.85
N TRP A 313 9.29 22.60 -29.73
CA TRP A 313 7.82 22.69 -29.68
C TRP A 313 7.31 24.13 -29.89
N SER A 314 8.18 25.14 -29.78
CA SER A 314 7.79 26.54 -29.92
C SER A 314 7.42 26.91 -31.37
N SER A 315 7.84 26.12 -32.36
CA SER A 315 7.52 26.30 -33.79
C SER A 315 6.28 25.49 -34.25
N ALA A 316 5.79 24.54 -33.46
CA ALA A 316 4.56 23.84 -33.72
C ALA A 316 3.39 24.65 -33.12
N ALA A 317 2.45 25.11 -33.97
CA ALA A 317 1.22 25.73 -33.51
C ALA A 317 0.41 24.72 -32.67
N LEU A 318 0.68 24.70 -31.36
CA LEU A 318 -0.14 23.97 -30.41
C LEU A 318 -1.52 24.62 -30.40
N PRO A 319 -2.62 23.86 -30.50
CA PRO A 319 -3.95 24.42 -30.24
C PRO A 319 -3.97 24.88 -28.79
N ILE A 320 -3.85 26.18 -28.58
CA ILE A 320 -3.96 26.80 -27.24
C ILE A 320 -5.42 26.63 -26.81
N SER A 321 -5.73 25.59 -26.08
CA SER A 321 -6.86 25.61 -25.20
C SER A 321 -6.46 26.40 -23.98
N THR A 322 -6.80 27.68 -23.96
CA THR A 322 -6.74 28.54 -22.78
C THR A 322 -7.67 27.96 -21.72
N PHE A 323 -7.13 27.12 -20.84
CA PHE A 323 -7.72 26.91 -19.53
C PHE A 323 -7.23 28.08 -18.65
N GLN A 324 -7.98 29.15 -18.63
CA GLN A 324 -7.98 30.06 -17.50
C GLN A 324 -8.78 29.40 -16.39
N CYS A 325 -8.11 29.18 -15.26
CA CYS A 325 -8.75 28.81 -14.00
C CYS A 325 -9.59 29.95 -13.43
#